data_97f2d1d9255b629070ab3d0f0cbc9ec1
#
_entry.id   97f2d1d9255b629070ab3d0f0cbc9ec1
#
_cell.length_a   1.000
_cell.length_b   1.000
_cell.length_c   1.000
_cell.angle_alpha   90.00
_cell.angle_beta   90.00
_cell.angle_gamma   90.00
#
_symmetry.space_group_name_H-M   'P 1'
#
loop_
_entity.id
_entity.type
_entity.pdbx_description
1 polymer ?
#
loop_
_entity_poly.entity_id
_entity_poly.type
_entity_poly.pdbx_seq_one_letter_code
_entity_poly.pdbx_strand_id
1 'polypeptide(L)'
;MDFRLGDDQRMLAETLERFLKDNYTIDKRHEFARAEGGFSRDMWKAFGDLGVIGALFPEDAGGFGGSGDDLMVVFEALGRALVVEPFLPTLLAGSAIAATGSPEQKALLETVIAGEAFIALAHGEQAARYDLDHVETSATQAGESWNISGAKSVVLGGAAADHLVVSARTSGGVTTDDGISLFMVDPSAGGVTIRDYATVDGYPSAEITFDNAPGVPLGQIGKALPLIEKLHAKAIVALCAEVLGAMEVAKDMTVEYMHTRKQFGVIIGKFKAMQHRMADVLIEIEQMRSSLINAAGNLEAERKRREWAVSACKTLAGRAGRQVAEEAIQIHGGMGMTWEYPVGHYAKRIIMADHLFGDTDHHLERFIAMG
;
A
#
# COMPACT_ATOMS: atom_id res chain seq x y z
N MET A 1 -22.32 10.68 10.04
CA MET A 1 -21.26 10.72 9.00
C MET A 1 -21.96 10.95 7.66
N ASP A 2 -21.54 11.93 6.89
CA ASP A 2 -21.94 12.05 5.49
C ASP A 2 -20.95 11.16 4.69
N PHE A 3 -21.43 10.14 4.00
CA PHE A 3 -20.62 9.18 3.24
C PHE A 3 -20.42 9.61 1.78
N ARG A 4 -20.86 10.82 1.43
CA ARG A 4 -20.70 11.35 0.07
C ARG A 4 -19.35 12.04 -0.06
N LEU A 5 -18.64 11.69 -1.12
CA LEU A 5 -17.40 12.39 -1.49
C LEU A 5 -17.68 13.89 -1.67
N GLY A 6 -16.77 14.73 -1.17
CA GLY A 6 -16.76 16.15 -1.45
C GLY A 6 -16.56 16.45 -2.95
N ASP A 7 -16.78 17.68 -3.36
CA ASP A 7 -16.63 18.08 -4.78
C ASP A 7 -15.20 17.90 -5.27
N ASP A 8 -14.21 18.25 -4.44
CA ASP A 8 -12.78 18.11 -4.76
C ASP A 8 -12.38 16.64 -4.91
N GLN A 9 -12.86 15.76 -4.04
CA GLN A 9 -12.61 14.32 -4.09
C GLN A 9 -13.24 13.67 -5.31
N ARG A 10 -14.45 14.10 -5.70
CA ARG A 10 -15.08 13.64 -6.96
C ARG A 10 -14.28 14.07 -8.18
N MET A 11 -13.84 15.32 -8.21
CA MET A 11 -13.04 15.84 -9.31
C MET A 11 -11.69 15.11 -9.41
N LEU A 12 -11.04 14.82 -8.28
CA LEU A 12 -9.81 14.02 -8.22
C LEU A 12 -10.05 12.61 -8.75
N ALA A 13 -11.10 11.92 -8.30
CA ALA A 13 -11.47 10.58 -8.76
C ALA A 13 -11.69 10.54 -10.26
N GLU A 14 -12.54 11.43 -10.80
CA GLU A 14 -12.87 11.48 -12.24
C GLU A 14 -11.63 11.80 -13.10
N THR A 15 -10.76 12.69 -12.62
CA THR A 15 -9.52 13.06 -13.32
C THR A 15 -8.54 11.88 -13.36
N LEU A 16 -8.34 11.22 -12.21
CA LEU A 16 -7.45 10.07 -12.09
C LEU A 16 -7.97 8.86 -12.89
N GLU A 17 -9.26 8.56 -12.82
CA GLU A 17 -9.86 7.46 -13.59
C GLU A 17 -9.70 7.68 -15.10
N ARG A 18 -9.96 8.91 -15.60
CA ARG A 18 -9.75 9.26 -17.01
C ARG A 18 -8.30 9.10 -17.42
N PHE A 19 -7.37 9.64 -16.62
CA PHE A 19 -5.94 9.54 -16.87
C PHE A 19 -5.47 8.09 -16.95
N LEU A 20 -5.87 7.26 -16.00
CA LEU A 20 -5.51 5.84 -15.94
C LEU A 20 -6.10 5.07 -17.12
N LYS A 21 -7.36 5.32 -17.49
CA LYS A 21 -8.00 4.69 -18.63
C LYS A 21 -7.26 4.96 -19.94
N ASP A 22 -6.74 6.17 -20.11
CA ASP A 22 -6.09 6.59 -21.35
C ASP A 22 -4.60 6.18 -21.41
N ASN A 23 -3.94 6.05 -20.27
CA ASN A 23 -2.48 5.89 -20.19
C ASN A 23 -2.02 4.58 -19.53
N TYR A 24 -2.90 3.83 -18.84
CA TYR A 24 -2.51 2.71 -17.99
C TYR A 24 -3.26 1.41 -18.33
N THR A 25 -3.04 0.89 -19.55
CA THR A 25 -3.58 -0.42 -19.94
C THR A 25 -2.79 -1.55 -19.27
N ILE A 26 -3.34 -2.78 -19.26
CA ILE A 26 -2.63 -3.95 -18.70
C ILE A 26 -1.28 -4.21 -19.38
N ASP A 27 -1.17 -3.97 -20.69
CA ASP A 27 0.09 -4.11 -21.43
C ASP A 27 1.11 -3.05 -20.98
N LYS A 28 0.68 -1.80 -20.79
CA LYS A 28 1.50 -0.72 -20.24
C LYS A 28 1.94 -1.03 -18.81
N ARG A 29 1.04 -1.52 -17.96
CA ARG A 29 1.38 -1.99 -16.63
C ARG A 29 2.50 -3.04 -16.67
N HIS A 30 2.42 -4.00 -17.59
CA HIS A 30 3.48 -5.01 -17.75
C HIS A 30 4.81 -4.44 -18.27
N GLU A 31 4.74 -3.42 -19.13
CA GLU A 31 5.92 -2.66 -19.56
C GLU A 31 6.58 -1.96 -18.36
N PHE A 32 5.80 -1.22 -17.57
CA PHE A 32 6.27 -0.49 -16.40
C PHE A 32 6.85 -1.42 -15.32
N ALA A 33 6.18 -2.53 -15.02
CA ALA A 33 6.68 -3.51 -14.05
C ALA A 33 7.99 -4.20 -14.46
N ARG A 34 8.39 -4.15 -15.74
CA ARG A 34 9.67 -4.65 -16.25
C ARG A 34 10.74 -3.57 -16.42
N ALA A 35 10.37 -2.30 -16.24
CA ALA A 35 11.33 -1.20 -16.29
C ALA A 35 12.30 -1.28 -15.10
N GLU A 36 13.41 -0.56 -15.20
CA GLU A 36 14.35 -0.43 -14.09
C GLU A 36 13.66 0.11 -12.84
N GLY A 37 13.84 -0.56 -11.71
CA GLY A 37 13.15 -0.23 -10.46
C GLY A 37 11.70 -0.73 -10.36
N GLY A 38 11.17 -1.41 -11.40
CA GLY A 38 9.85 -2.05 -11.38
C GLY A 38 8.66 -1.10 -11.58
N PHE A 39 8.88 0.13 -12.05
CA PHE A 39 7.85 1.11 -12.38
C PHE A 39 8.36 2.13 -13.42
N SER A 40 7.47 3.00 -13.94
CA SER A 40 7.84 4.06 -14.89
C SER A 40 8.10 5.39 -14.17
N ARG A 41 9.34 5.91 -14.25
CA ARG A 41 9.68 7.25 -13.76
C ARG A 41 8.90 8.34 -14.48
N ASP A 42 8.65 8.19 -15.79
CA ASP A 42 7.84 9.14 -16.56
C ASP A 42 6.39 9.16 -16.09
N MET A 43 5.83 7.98 -15.78
CA MET A 43 4.48 7.87 -15.24
C MET A 43 4.41 8.45 -13.82
N TRP A 44 5.44 8.22 -12.99
CA TRP A 44 5.54 8.81 -11.67
C TRP A 44 5.55 10.36 -11.74
N LYS A 45 6.34 10.92 -12.67
CA LYS A 45 6.34 12.37 -12.93
C LYS A 45 4.97 12.86 -13.41
N ALA A 46 4.29 12.12 -14.29
CA ALA A 46 2.96 12.48 -14.77
C ALA A 46 1.92 12.48 -13.63
N PHE A 47 2.01 11.58 -12.66
CA PHE A 47 1.17 11.61 -11.45
C PHE A 47 1.47 12.82 -10.55
N GLY A 48 2.74 13.26 -10.47
CA GLY A 48 3.11 14.50 -9.80
C GLY A 48 2.50 15.71 -10.49
N ASP A 49 2.65 15.82 -11.80
CA ASP A 49 2.09 16.93 -12.62
C ASP A 49 0.54 16.99 -12.55
N LEU A 50 -0.11 15.82 -12.38
CA LEU A 50 -1.54 15.72 -12.19
C LEU A 50 -1.98 16.07 -10.75
N GLY A 51 -1.02 16.20 -9.82
CA GLY A 51 -1.28 16.50 -8.41
C GLY A 51 -1.66 15.27 -7.56
N VAL A 52 -1.74 14.06 -8.11
CA VAL A 52 -2.20 12.86 -7.37
C VAL A 52 -1.30 12.54 -6.18
N ILE A 53 0.02 12.75 -6.31
CA ILE A 53 0.96 12.53 -5.21
C ILE A 53 0.71 13.53 -4.07
N GLY A 54 0.39 14.79 -4.40
CA GLY A 54 0.03 15.81 -3.42
C GLY A 54 -1.22 15.51 -2.61
N ALA A 55 -2.16 14.73 -3.16
CA ALA A 55 -3.34 14.27 -2.44
C ALA A 55 -3.04 13.29 -1.29
N LEU A 56 -1.81 12.74 -1.21
CA LEU A 56 -1.39 11.86 -0.11
C LEU A 56 -0.99 12.62 1.16
N PHE A 57 -0.74 13.93 1.07
CA PHE A 57 -0.13 14.72 2.13
C PHE A 57 -0.98 15.94 2.50
N PRO A 58 -0.91 16.39 3.77
CA PRO A 58 -1.63 17.57 4.22
C PRO A 58 -0.98 18.88 3.69
N GLU A 59 -1.71 19.99 3.80
CA GLU A 59 -1.28 21.30 3.30
C GLU A 59 0.04 21.80 3.92
N ASP A 60 0.25 21.55 5.22
CA ASP A 60 1.47 21.93 5.93
C ASP A 60 2.71 21.12 5.52
N ALA A 61 2.51 20.06 4.74
CA ALA A 61 3.56 19.26 4.10
C ALA A 61 3.66 19.51 2.58
N GLY A 62 3.01 20.55 2.06
CA GLY A 62 3.00 20.90 0.64
C GLY A 62 1.98 20.16 -0.22
N GLY A 63 1.14 19.30 0.39
CA GLY A 63 0.04 18.60 -0.29
C GLY A 63 -1.28 19.38 -0.20
N PHE A 64 -2.38 18.68 -0.43
CA PHE A 64 -3.75 19.24 -0.32
C PHE A 64 -4.79 18.20 0.14
N GLY A 65 -4.35 17.06 0.70
CA GLY A 65 -5.18 15.94 1.10
C GLY A 65 -4.64 15.20 2.33
N GLY A 66 -4.50 13.89 2.22
CA GLY A 66 -3.94 13.02 3.25
C GLY A 66 -4.94 12.56 4.31
N SER A 67 -6.22 12.92 4.17
CA SER A 67 -7.32 12.37 4.96
C SER A 67 -7.59 10.91 4.56
N GLY A 68 -8.32 10.16 5.40
CA GLY A 68 -8.73 8.80 5.07
C GLY A 68 -9.57 8.72 3.79
N ASP A 69 -10.42 9.70 3.55
CA ASP A 69 -11.26 9.76 2.36
C ASP A 69 -10.43 10.05 1.08
N ASP A 70 -9.40 10.92 1.16
CA ASP A 70 -8.49 11.18 0.04
C ASP A 70 -7.69 9.93 -0.31
N LEU A 71 -7.17 9.22 0.71
CA LEU A 71 -6.45 7.96 0.51
C LEU A 71 -7.35 6.91 -0.12
N MET A 72 -8.61 6.80 0.32
CA MET A 72 -9.57 5.87 -0.23
C MET A 72 -9.82 6.14 -1.72
N VAL A 73 -10.05 7.40 -2.11
CA VAL A 73 -10.30 7.79 -3.51
C VAL A 73 -9.09 7.49 -4.39
N VAL A 74 -7.90 7.90 -3.98
CA VAL A 74 -6.69 7.69 -4.78
C VAL A 74 -6.41 6.20 -4.94
N PHE A 75 -6.34 5.44 -3.84
CA PHE A 75 -5.93 4.04 -3.90
C PHE A 75 -6.98 3.11 -4.52
N GLU A 76 -8.28 3.42 -4.42
CA GLU A 76 -9.32 2.68 -5.17
C GLU A 76 -9.10 2.81 -6.68
N ALA A 77 -8.81 4.03 -7.18
CA ALA A 77 -8.52 4.25 -8.58
C ALA A 77 -7.21 3.55 -9.02
N LEU A 78 -6.14 3.60 -8.21
CA LEU A 78 -4.90 2.89 -8.47
C LEU A 78 -5.11 1.37 -8.54
N GLY A 79 -5.93 0.81 -7.65
CA GLY A 79 -6.29 -0.62 -7.62
C GLY A 79 -7.07 -1.05 -8.87
N ARG A 80 -7.95 -0.21 -9.37
CA ARG A 80 -8.70 -0.46 -10.62
C ARG A 80 -7.78 -0.63 -11.83
N ALA A 81 -6.63 0.04 -11.85
CA ALA A 81 -5.65 -0.02 -12.93
C ALA A 81 -4.46 -0.94 -12.62
N LEU A 82 -4.34 -1.50 -11.41
CA LEU A 82 -3.16 -2.26 -10.92
C LEU A 82 -1.87 -1.45 -11.05
N VAL A 83 -1.89 -0.18 -10.66
CA VAL A 83 -0.77 0.75 -10.76
C VAL A 83 0.42 0.23 -9.94
N VAL A 84 1.63 0.17 -10.55
CA VAL A 84 2.85 -0.35 -9.90
C VAL A 84 3.76 0.76 -9.37
N GLU A 85 3.49 2.02 -9.70
CA GLU A 85 4.22 3.17 -9.19
C GLU A 85 4.17 3.24 -7.65
N PRO A 86 5.21 3.79 -7.00
CA PRO A 86 5.46 3.61 -5.56
C PRO A 86 4.60 4.51 -4.66
N PHE A 87 3.28 4.55 -4.85
CA PHE A 87 2.37 5.36 -4.04
C PHE A 87 2.37 4.95 -2.57
N LEU A 88 2.26 3.66 -2.28
CA LEU A 88 2.15 3.15 -0.91
C LEU A 88 3.43 3.36 -0.10
N PRO A 89 4.65 3.00 -0.58
CA PRO A 89 5.88 3.33 0.14
C PRO A 89 6.09 4.84 0.31
N THR A 90 5.74 5.65 -0.70
CA THR A 90 5.83 7.11 -0.63
C THR A 90 4.86 7.69 0.41
N LEU A 91 3.63 7.20 0.49
CA LEU A 91 2.68 7.56 1.55
C LEU A 91 3.26 7.34 2.93
N LEU A 92 3.87 6.17 3.17
CA LEU A 92 4.44 5.81 4.48
C LEU A 92 5.62 6.70 4.85
N ALA A 93 6.65 6.73 4.00
CA ALA A 93 7.87 7.48 4.26
C ALA A 93 7.63 8.99 4.28
N GLY A 94 6.82 9.49 3.34
CA GLY A 94 6.45 10.90 3.28
C GLY A 94 5.62 11.36 4.49
N SER A 95 4.68 10.53 4.96
CA SER A 95 3.93 10.83 6.19
C SER A 95 4.83 10.84 7.43
N ALA A 96 5.88 10.00 7.50
CA ALA A 96 6.87 10.07 8.59
C ALA A 96 7.62 11.39 8.57
N ILE A 97 8.08 11.84 7.39
CA ILE A 97 8.79 13.11 7.21
C ILE A 97 7.87 14.28 7.51
N ALA A 98 6.65 14.29 7.00
CA ALA A 98 5.65 15.34 7.27
C ALA A 98 5.39 15.51 8.77
N ALA A 99 5.27 14.40 9.50
CA ALA A 99 4.94 14.40 10.93
C ALA A 99 6.10 14.85 11.83
N THR A 100 7.34 14.48 11.50
CA THR A 100 8.47 14.60 12.45
C THR A 100 9.76 15.17 11.88
N GLY A 101 9.81 15.43 10.56
CA GLY A 101 10.99 15.95 9.88
C GLY A 101 11.36 17.38 10.29
N SER A 102 12.66 17.69 10.24
CA SER A 102 13.15 19.07 10.29
C SER A 102 12.66 19.86 9.06
N PRO A 103 12.74 21.20 9.05
CA PRO A 103 12.41 21.99 7.86
C PRO A 103 13.15 21.54 6.61
N GLU A 104 14.43 21.18 6.72
CA GLU A 104 15.26 20.69 5.61
C GLU A 104 14.80 19.32 5.12
N GLN A 105 14.41 18.41 6.04
CA GLN A 105 13.86 17.11 5.68
C GLN A 105 12.47 17.23 5.03
N LYS A 106 11.63 18.14 5.52
CA LYS A 106 10.31 18.41 4.93
C LYS A 106 10.41 19.03 3.53
N ALA A 107 11.44 19.82 3.23
CA ALA A 107 11.66 20.36 1.90
C ALA A 107 11.82 19.26 0.81
N LEU A 108 12.26 18.05 1.19
CA LEU A 108 12.30 16.90 0.28
C LEU A 108 10.91 16.53 -0.25
N LEU A 109 9.84 16.76 0.53
CA LEU A 109 8.49 16.43 0.09
C LEU A 109 8.03 17.23 -1.12
N GLU A 110 8.58 18.42 -1.36
CA GLU A 110 8.27 19.21 -2.57
C GLU A 110 8.70 18.46 -3.84
N THR A 111 9.90 17.87 -3.85
CA THR A 111 10.40 17.07 -4.99
C THR A 111 9.64 15.76 -5.14
N VAL A 112 9.24 15.15 -4.02
CA VAL A 112 8.42 13.93 -4.02
C VAL A 112 7.03 14.20 -4.58
N ILE A 113 6.36 15.26 -4.13
CA ILE A 113 5.03 15.69 -4.59
C ILE A 113 5.06 16.05 -6.07
N ALA A 114 6.14 16.68 -6.54
CA ALA A 114 6.36 16.96 -7.95
C ALA A 114 6.63 15.70 -8.81
N GLY A 115 6.76 14.51 -8.21
CA GLY A 115 7.07 13.26 -8.93
C GLY A 115 8.50 13.18 -9.45
N GLU A 116 9.43 13.98 -8.91
CA GLU A 116 10.84 14.04 -9.30
C GLU A 116 11.71 13.09 -8.49
N ALA A 117 11.26 12.72 -7.29
CA ALA A 117 11.87 11.73 -6.42
C ALA A 117 10.81 10.84 -5.78
N PHE A 118 11.21 9.69 -5.24
CA PHE A 118 10.37 8.96 -4.31
C PHE A 118 11.16 8.39 -3.14
N ILE A 119 10.44 8.07 -2.07
CA ILE A 119 10.98 7.65 -0.79
C ILE A 119 10.30 6.38 -0.32
N ALA A 120 11.04 5.50 0.35
CA ALA A 120 10.50 4.25 0.87
C ALA A 120 10.76 4.10 2.37
N LEU A 121 9.80 3.46 3.07
CA LEU A 121 9.94 3.09 4.47
C LEU A 121 10.51 1.67 4.58
N ALA A 122 11.65 1.53 5.24
CA ALA A 122 12.29 0.26 5.57
C ALA A 122 12.10 -0.04 7.06
N HIS A 123 11.02 -0.79 7.39
CA HIS A 123 10.68 -1.14 8.77
C HIS A 123 10.66 -2.64 9.01
N GLY A 124 9.98 -3.41 8.16
CA GLY A 124 9.80 -4.86 8.34
C GLY A 124 11.12 -5.62 8.42
N GLU A 125 11.18 -6.63 9.29
CA GLU A 125 12.31 -7.55 9.44
C GLU A 125 11.83 -9.00 9.38
N GLN A 126 12.69 -9.92 8.95
CA GLN A 126 12.31 -11.32 8.72
C GLN A 126 11.78 -11.99 10.01
N ALA A 127 12.41 -11.71 11.15
CA ALA A 127 12.01 -12.29 12.45
C ALA A 127 10.77 -11.62 13.03
N ALA A 128 10.49 -10.36 12.66
CA ALA A 128 9.36 -9.59 13.17
C ALA A 128 8.01 -10.11 12.67
N ARG A 129 7.96 -10.73 11.49
CA ARG A 129 6.72 -11.06 10.79
C ARG A 129 5.83 -9.82 10.69
N TYR A 130 4.85 -9.64 11.57
CA TYR A 130 3.91 -8.49 11.58
C TYR A 130 4.01 -7.62 12.84
N ASP A 131 4.91 -7.95 13.78
CA ASP A 131 5.07 -7.21 15.03
C ASP A 131 5.87 -5.93 14.80
N LEU A 132 5.24 -4.78 15.07
CA LEU A 132 5.83 -3.46 14.80
C LEU A 132 6.90 -3.06 15.81
N ASP A 133 6.88 -3.63 17.01
CA ASP A 133 7.85 -3.40 18.07
C ASP A 133 9.10 -4.27 17.95
N HIS A 134 9.05 -5.35 17.13
CA HIS A 134 10.18 -6.23 16.91
C HIS A 134 11.17 -5.60 15.91
N VAL A 135 12.24 -5.00 16.42
CA VAL A 135 13.29 -4.36 15.62
C VAL A 135 14.66 -4.81 16.11
N GLU A 136 15.37 -5.60 15.31
CA GLU A 136 16.74 -6.07 15.55
C GLU A 136 17.79 -5.12 14.95
N THR A 137 17.46 -4.42 13.84
CA THR A 137 18.31 -3.39 13.24
C THR A 137 18.64 -2.35 14.30
N SER A 138 19.92 -2.09 14.53
CA SER A 138 20.42 -1.17 15.57
C SER A 138 21.00 0.10 14.96
N ALA A 139 20.94 1.18 15.74
CA ALA A 139 21.64 2.42 15.42
C ALA A 139 22.48 2.86 16.63
N THR A 140 23.75 3.15 16.38
CA THR A 140 24.71 3.62 17.38
C THR A 140 25.18 5.01 17.03
N GLN A 141 25.24 5.90 18.04
CA GLN A 141 25.70 7.26 17.84
C GLN A 141 27.23 7.29 17.68
N ALA A 142 27.69 7.97 16.62
CA ALA A 142 29.11 8.16 16.31
C ALA A 142 29.39 9.68 16.14
N GLY A 143 29.62 10.35 17.25
CA GLY A 143 29.73 11.81 17.28
C GLY A 143 28.36 12.48 16.99
N GLU A 144 28.29 13.28 15.94
CA GLU A 144 27.04 13.92 15.50
C GLU A 144 26.24 13.06 14.53
N SER A 145 26.81 11.96 14.02
CA SER A 145 26.16 11.03 13.09
C SER A 145 25.70 9.75 13.80
N TRP A 146 24.93 8.93 13.07
CA TRP A 146 24.49 7.61 13.51
C TRP A 146 24.90 6.56 12.50
N ASN A 147 25.32 5.40 12.98
CA ASN A 147 25.67 4.23 12.20
C ASN A 147 24.58 3.16 12.38
N ILE A 148 23.99 2.72 11.28
CA ILE A 148 22.91 1.74 11.26
C ILE A 148 23.49 0.39 10.83
N SER A 149 23.13 -0.68 11.56
CA SER A 149 23.53 -2.05 11.27
C SER A 149 22.36 -3.00 11.46
N GLY A 150 22.11 -3.89 10.48
CA GLY A 150 21.01 -4.85 10.50
C GLY A 150 20.46 -5.11 9.10
N ALA A 151 19.21 -5.59 9.02
CA ALA A 151 18.57 -5.92 7.75
C ALA A 151 17.07 -5.61 7.78
N LYS A 152 16.53 -5.18 6.64
CA LYS A 152 15.10 -4.95 6.41
C LYS A 152 14.61 -5.82 5.27
N SER A 153 13.43 -6.39 5.46
CA SER A 153 12.81 -7.33 4.53
C SER A 153 11.57 -6.74 3.89
N VAL A 154 11.31 -7.12 2.65
CA VAL A 154 10.10 -6.74 1.88
C VAL A 154 9.90 -5.22 1.86
N VAL A 155 10.98 -4.47 1.62
CA VAL A 155 10.92 -3.01 1.50
C VAL A 155 10.30 -2.67 0.15
N LEU A 156 9.04 -2.26 0.15
CA LEU A 156 8.30 -1.90 -1.06
C LEU A 156 8.99 -0.74 -1.77
N GLY A 157 9.31 -0.92 -3.06
CA GLY A 157 10.01 0.07 -3.87
C GLY A 157 11.45 0.39 -3.45
N GLY A 158 11.99 -0.30 -2.43
CA GLY A 158 13.25 0.05 -1.79
C GLY A 158 14.47 0.08 -2.72
N ALA A 159 14.46 -0.71 -3.80
CA ALA A 159 15.58 -0.77 -4.73
C ALA A 159 15.75 0.49 -5.61
N ALA A 160 14.66 1.20 -5.86
CA ALA A 160 14.67 2.39 -6.72
C ALA A 160 14.39 3.69 -5.94
N ALA A 161 14.28 3.61 -4.61
CA ALA A 161 14.05 4.78 -3.76
C ALA A 161 15.24 5.74 -3.81
N ASP A 162 14.96 7.03 -3.92
CA ASP A 162 15.98 8.07 -3.88
C ASP A 162 16.43 8.34 -2.42
N HIS A 163 15.56 8.07 -1.45
CA HIS A 163 15.85 8.09 -0.01
C HIS A 163 15.10 6.99 0.73
N LEU A 164 15.69 6.50 1.81
CA LEU A 164 15.07 5.52 2.71
C LEU A 164 14.77 6.17 4.07
N VAL A 165 13.58 5.89 4.61
CA VAL A 165 13.27 6.09 6.02
C VAL A 165 13.43 4.73 6.70
N VAL A 166 14.41 4.59 7.58
CA VAL A 166 14.80 3.31 8.21
C VAL A 166 14.47 3.33 9.69
N SER A 167 13.76 2.34 10.19
CA SER A 167 13.60 2.14 11.64
C SER A 167 14.78 1.38 12.20
N ALA A 168 15.31 1.83 13.33
CA ALA A 168 16.39 1.16 14.04
C ALA A 168 16.28 1.34 15.54
N ARG A 169 16.79 0.37 16.28
CA ARG A 169 16.82 0.36 17.74
C ARG A 169 18.01 1.17 18.25
N THR A 170 17.74 2.17 19.04
CA THR A 170 18.77 3.01 19.70
C THR A 170 18.94 2.69 21.19
N SER A 171 17.98 1.97 21.79
CA SER A 171 18.04 1.48 23.18
C SER A 171 16.98 0.40 23.43
N GLY A 172 17.05 -0.26 24.57
CA GLY A 172 16.11 -1.30 25.00
C GLY A 172 16.35 -2.66 24.33
N GLY A 173 15.46 -3.61 24.59
CA GLY A 173 15.45 -4.94 23.97
C GLY A 173 14.68 -4.93 22.63
N VAL A 174 14.81 -6.03 21.89
CA VAL A 174 14.29 -6.17 20.50
C VAL A 174 12.78 -5.90 20.39
N THR A 175 11.99 -6.22 21.41
CA THR A 175 10.53 -6.06 21.46
C THR A 175 10.06 -5.03 22.49
N THR A 176 10.93 -4.08 22.86
CA THR A 176 10.56 -3.03 23.81
C THR A 176 9.87 -1.88 23.06
N ASP A 177 8.75 -1.38 23.55
CA ASP A 177 7.99 -0.27 22.94
C ASP A 177 8.85 0.99 22.76
N ASP A 178 9.64 1.35 23.78
CA ASP A 178 10.61 2.44 23.73
C ASP A 178 11.92 2.00 23.07
N GLY A 179 12.62 2.94 22.44
CA GLY A 179 13.94 2.72 21.87
C GLY A 179 13.99 2.55 20.36
N ILE A 180 12.85 2.53 19.66
CA ILE A 180 12.80 2.56 18.20
C ILE A 180 12.91 4.02 17.73
N SER A 181 13.77 4.26 16.74
CA SER A 181 14.00 5.57 16.11
C SER A 181 13.86 5.44 14.60
N LEU A 182 13.58 6.54 13.92
CA LEU A 182 13.61 6.63 12.46
C LEU A 182 14.84 7.42 12.00
N PHE A 183 15.39 7.02 10.86
CA PHE A 183 16.55 7.64 10.24
C PHE A 183 16.33 7.82 8.75
N MET A 184 16.76 8.95 8.21
CA MET A 184 16.93 9.15 6.77
C MET A 184 18.27 8.53 6.38
N VAL A 185 18.26 7.67 5.35
CA VAL A 185 19.45 6.98 4.82
C VAL A 185 19.49 7.16 3.31
N ASP A 186 20.67 7.50 2.79
CA ASP A 186 20.95 7.50 1.36
C ASP A 186 21.17 6.04 0.91
N PRO A 187 20.36 5.51 -0.02
CA PRO A 187 20.51 4.13 -0.50
C PRO A 187 21.85 3.87 -1.21
N SER A 188 22.53 4.91 -1.68
CA SER A 188 23.86 4.84 -2.31
C SER A 188 25.03 4.94 -1.32
N ALA A 189 24.75 5.18 -0.02
CA ALA A 189 25.78 5.34 1.00
C ALA A 189 26.59 4.06 1.22
N GLY A 190 27.84 4.21 1.61
CA GLY A 190 28.69 3.08 2.01
C GLY A 190 28.03 2.30 3.16
N GLY A 191 28.06 0.96 3.07
CA GLY A 191 27.43 0.07 4.04
C GLY A 191 25.97 -0.26 3.76
N VAL A 192 25.35 0.27 2.71
CA VAL A 192 24.02 -0.13 2.24
C VAL A 192 24.16 -1.15 1.11
N THR A 193 23.49 -2.29 1.25
CA THR A 193 23.39 -3.30 0.17
C THR A 193 21.94 -3.60 -0.09
N ILE A 194 21.51 -3.49 -1.35
CA ILE A 194 20.14 -3.69 -1.77
C ILE A 194 20.06 -4.89 -2.73
N ARG A 195 19.13 -5.79 -2.48
CA ARG A 195 18.78 -6.90 -3.36
C ARG A 195 17.32 -6.77 -3.76
N ASP A 196 17.06 -6.38 -4.99
CA ASP A 196 15.74 -6.20 -5.56
C ASP A 196 15.10 -7.52 -6.01
N TYR A 197 13.79 -7.54 -6.03
CA TYR A 197 12.96 -8.59 -6.61
C TYR A 197 11.53 -8.09 -6.85
N ALA A 198 10.83 -8.74 -7.78
CA ALA A 198 9.40 -8.53 -7.95
C ALA A 198 8.61 -9.56 -7.14
N THR A 199 7.53 -9.14 -6.49
CA THR A 199 6.56 -10.03 -5.88
C THR A 199 5.71 -10.74 -6.94
N VAL A 200 4.91 -11.75 -6.58
CA VAL A 200 4.13 -12.56 -7.54
C VAL A 200 3.10 -11.74 -8.32
N ASP A 201 2.65 -10.63 -7.77
CA ASP A 201 1.76 -9.65 -8.39
C ASP A 201 2.50 -8.57 -9.20
N GLY A 202 3.85 -8.64 -9.24
CA GLY A 202 4.70 -7.78 -10.06
C GLY A 202 5.06 -6.44 -9.43
N TYR A 203 4.84 -6.25 -8.13
CA TYR A 203 5.28 -5.04 -7.43
C TYR A 203 6.75 -5.12 -7.04
N PRO A 204 7.53 -4.02 -7.15
CA PRO A 204 8.93 -4.00 -6.77
C PRO A 204 9.10 -4.04 -5.27
N SER A 205 10.02 -4.88 -4.79
CA SER A 205 10.40 -5.00 -3.38
C SER A 205 11.90 -5.27 -3.25
N ALA A 206 12.45 -5.06 -2.05
CA ALA A 206 13.87 -5.31 -1.80
C ALA A 206 14.13 -5.86 -0.40
N GLU A 207 15.21 -6.64 -0.31
CA GLU A 207 15.91 -6.89 0.96
C GLU A 207 17.06 -5.87 1.07
N ILE A 208 17.16 -5.18 2.20
CA ILE A 208 18.18 -4.16 2.41
C ILE A 208 19.00 -4.50 3.66
N THR A 209 20.32 -4.57 3.51
CA THR A 209 21.25 -4.76 4.64
C THR A 209 22.07 -3.51 4.86
N PHE A 210 22.34 -3.24 6.15
CA PHE A 210 23.10 -2.10 6.62
C PHE A 210 24.31 -2.61 7.41
N ASP A 211 25.50 -2.17 7.04
CA ASP A 211 26.76 -2.41 7.77
C ASP A 211 27.40 -1.06 8.09
N ASN A 212 27.12 -0.55 9.28
CA ASN A 212 27.56 0.77 9.73
C ASN A 212 27.18 1.90 8.74
N ALA A 213 26.03 1.78 8.09
CA ALA A 213 25.54 2.77 7.13
C ALA A 213 25.20 4.09 7.85
N PRO A 214 25.61 5.25 7.29
CA PRO A 214 25.32 6.54 7.93
C PRO A 214 23.83 6.86 7.84
N GLY A 215 23.25 7.36 8.95
CA GLY A 215 21.87 7.79 9.03
C GLY A 215 21.70 9.12 9.74
N VAL A 216 20.75 9.91 9.28
CA VAL A 216 20.36 11.18 9.90
C VAL A 216 19.04 10.97 10.66
N PRO A 217 18.97 11.32 11.96
CA PRO A 217 17.73 11.14 12.72
C PRO A 217 16.54 11.84 12.10
N LEU A 218 15.38 11.14 12.10
CA LEU A 218 14.09 11.66 11.72
C LEU A 218 13.17 11.64 12.95
N GLY A 219 12.87 12.81 13.49
CA GLY A 219 12.06 12.95 14.69
C GLY A 219 12.84 12.64 16.00
N GLN A 220 12.09 12.29 17.04
CA GLN A 220 12.64 12.06 18.37
C GLN A 220 13.25 10.66 18.52
N ILE A 221 14.50 10.59 18.96
CA ILE A 221 15.20 9.32 19.22
C ILE A 221 14.46 8.50 20.29
N GLY A 222 14.27 7.21 20.00
CA GLY A 222 13.67 6.21 20.89
C GLY A 222 12.14 6.26 20.98
N LYS A 223 11.44 7.12 20.21
CA LYS A 223 10.01 7.36 20.35
C LYS A 223 9.20 7.17 19.04
N ALA A 224 9.69 6.37 18.12
CA ALA A 224 9.06 6.25 16.79
C ALA A 224 7.88 5.27 16.75
N LEU A 225 7.72 4.32 17.68
CA LEU A 225 6.70 3.27 17.59
C LEU A 225 5.27 3.80 17.44
N PRO A 226 4.78 4.80 18.19
CA PRO A 226 3.44 5.34 18.01
C PRO A 226 3.20 5.96 16.62
N LEU A 227 4.24 6.56 16.02
CA LEU A 227 4.18 7.05 14.65
C LEU A 227 4.12 5.89 13.66
N ILE A 228 4.96 4.86 13.82
CA ILE A 228 4.98 3.66 12.97
C ILE A 228 3.60 2.99 12.96
N GLU A 229 2.94 2.85 14.12
CA GLU A 229 1.55 2.35 14.20
C GLU A 229 0.58 3.20 13.37
N LYS A 230 0.67 4.54 13.46
CA LYS A 230 -0.15 5.45 12.66
C LYS A 230 0.09 5.30 11.15
N LEU A 231 1.36 5.17 10.76
CA LEU A 231 1.74 4.95 9.36
C LEU A 231 1.18 3.62 8.84
N HIS A 232 1.27 2.54 9.64
CA HIS A 232 0.68 1.25 9.29
C HIS A 232 -0.85 1.33 9.15
N ALA A 233 -1.54 2.04 10.03
CA ALA A 233 -2.98 2.27 9.91
C ALA A 233 -3.34 2.97 8.58
N LYS A 234 -2.59 4.01 8.20
CA LYS A 234 -2.74 4.68 6.90
C LYS A 234 -2.48 3.73 5.72
N ALA A 235 -1.40 2.94 5.80
CA ALA A 235 -1.06 1.96 4.77
C ALA A 235 -2.16 0.90 4.59
N ILE A 236 -2.74 0.42 5.68
CA ILE A 236 -3.82 -0.56 5.63
C ILE A 236 -5.07 0.02 4.98
N VAL A 237 -5.47 1.24 5.31
CA VAL A 237 -6.62 1.90 4.65
C VAL A 237 -6.36 2.08 3.16
N ALA A 238 -5.18 2.56 2.77
CA ALA A 238 -4.77 2.72 1.37
C ALA A 238 -4.77 1.36 0.63
N LEU A 239 -4.16 0.33 1.21
CA LEU A 239 -4.12 -1.01 0.63
C LEU A 239 -5.52 -1.64 0.51
N CYS A 240 -6.39 -1.46 1.51
CA CYS A 240 -7.77 -1.93 1.47
C CYS A 240 -8.59 -1.22 0.39
N ALA A 241 -8.33 0.07 0.13
CA ALA A 241 -8.93 0.81 -0.97
C ALA A 241 -8.46 0.27 -2.33
N GLU A 242 -7.17 0.02 -2.47
CA GLU A 242 -6.59 -0.61 -3.66
C GLU A 242 -7.21 -1.99 -3.94
N VAL A 243 -7.34 -2.83 -2.90
CA VAL A 243 -7.99 -4.14 -3.00
C VAL A 243 -9.45 -3.99 -3.44
N LEU A 244 -10.19 -3.04 -2.89
CA LEU A 244 -11.57 -2.77 -3.29
C LEU A 244 -11.67 -2.41 -4.77
N GLY A 245 -10.80 -1.52 -5.27
CA GLY A 245 -10.72 -1.16 -6.68
C GLY A 245 -10.42 -2.37 -7.58
N ALA A 246 -9.50 -3.23 -7.16
CA ALA A 246 -9.17 -4.47 -7.87
C ALA A 246 -10.33 -5.48 -7.87
N MET A 247 -11.06 -5.63 -6.75
CA MET A 247 -12.25 -6.48 -6.64
C MET A 247 -13.38 -6.03 -7.58
N GLU A 248 -13.60 -4.72 -7.67
CA GLU A 248 -14.62 -4.13 -8.57
C GLU A 248 -14.33 -4.49 -10.03
N VAL A 249 -13.07 -4.34 -10.48
CA VAL A 249 -12.71 -4.69 -11.86
C VAL A 249 -12.79 -6.20 -12.09
N ALA A 250 -12.32 -7.03 -11.17
CA ALA A 250 -12.44 -8.48 -11.28
C ALA A 250 -13.92 -8.92 -11.38
N LYS A 251 -14.81 -8.30 -10.60
CA LYS A 251 -16.26 -8.51 -10.68
C LYS A 251 -16.82 -8.08 -12.04
N ASP A 252 -16.48 -6.87 -12.54
CA ASP A 252 -16.99 -6.35 -13.82
C ASP A 252 -16.58 -7.26 -14.98
N MET A 253 -15.31 -7.67 -15.04
CA MET A 253 -14.80 -8.62 -16.03
C MET A 253 -15.53 -9.97 -15.95
N THR A 254 -15.82 -10.44 -14.74
CA THR A 254 -16.52 -11.72 -14.54
C THR A 254 -17.97 -11.64 -15.04
N VAL A 255 -18.67 -10.55 -14.76
CA VAL A 255 -20.03 -10.29 -15.25
C VAL A 255 -20.03 -10.21 -16.77
N GLU A 256 -19.11 -9.49 -17.40
CA GLU A 256 -18.97 -9.41 -18.85
C GLU A 256 -18.73 -10.80 -19.47
N TYR A 257 -17.81 -11.56 -18.88
CA TYR A 257 -17.53 -12.93 -19.33
C TYR A 257 -18.76 -13.82 -19.24
N MET A 258 -19.55 -13.73 -18.16
CA MET A 258 -20.79 -14.47 -18.00
C MET A 258 -21.84 -14.11 -19.07
N HIS A 259 -21.86 -12.87 -19.56
CA HIS A 259 -22.77 -12.42 -20.61
C HIS A 259 -22.34 -12.83 -22.02
N THR A 260 -21.06 -13.10 -22.23
CA THR A 260 -20.49 -13.39 -23.56
C THR A 260 -20.18 -14.87 -23.78
N ARG A 261 -19.72 -15.58 -22.74
CA ARG A 261 -19.29 -16.99 -22.83
C ARG A 261 -20.46 -17.94 -22.98
N LYS A 262 -20.38 -18.84 -23.96
CA LYS A 262 -21.37 -19.90 -24.20
C LYS A 262 -20.79 -21.27 -23.83
N GLN A 263 -21.55 -22.06 -23.07
CA GLN A 263 -21.33 -23.47 -22.80
C GLN A 263 -22.67 -24.20 -22.72
N PHE A 264 -22.70 -25.48 -23.10
CA PHE A 264 -23.93 -26.30 -23.12
C PHE A 264 -25.07 -25.66 -23.94
N GLY A 265 -24.72 -24.96 -25.03
CA GLY A 265 -25.65 -24.31 -25.93
C GLY A 265 -26.23 -22.97 -25.46
N VAL A 266 -25.90 -22.49 -24.28
CA VAL A 266 -26.40 -21.23 -23.71
C VAL A 266 -25.28 -20.35 -23.15
N ILE A 267 -25.58 -19.07 -22.95
CA ILE A 267 -24.71 -18.12 -22.23
C ILE A 267 -24.64 -18.57 -20.76
N ILE A 268 -23.41 -18.66 -20.19
CA ILE A 268 -23.20 -19.20 -18.83
C ILE A 268 -23.91 -18.37 -17.75
N GLY A 269 -24.09 -17.06 -17.93
CA GLY A 269 -24.86 -16.18 -17.05
C GLY A 269 -26.35 -16.54 -16.92
N LYS A 270 -26.89 -17.44 -17.76
CA LYS A 270 -28.25 -17.96 -17.61
C LYS A 270 -28.38 -19.05 -16.54
N PHE A 271 -27.27 -19.66 -16.12
CA PHE A 271 -27.29 -20.66 -15.06
C PHE A 271 -27.48 -19.99 -13.69
N LYS A 272 -28.53 -20.42 -12.97
CA LYS A 272 -28.85 -19.87 -11.64
C LYS A 272 -27.69 -19.98 -10.65
N ALA A 273 -26.92 -21.08 -10.70
CA ALA A 273 -25.73 -21.25 -9.86
C ALA A 273 -24.71 -20.12 -10.06
N MET A 274 -24.47 -19.66 -11.29
CA MET A 274 -23.56 -18.53 -11.57
C MET A 274 -24.12 -17.21 -11.05
N GLN A 275 -25.44 -16.99 -11.20
CA GLN A 275 -26.09 -15.78 -10.68
C GLN A 275 -26.00 -15.71 -9.14
N HIS A 276 -26.19 -16.82 -8.43
CA HIS A 276 -26.06 -16.87 -6.97
C HIS A 276 -24.62 -16.56 -6.51
N ARG A 277 -23.62 -17.17 -7.15
CA ARG A 277 -22.20 -16.88 -6.85
C ARG A 277 -21.87 -15.40 -7.04
N MET A 278 -22.36 -14.76 -8.12
CA MET A 278 -22.15 -13.34 -8.34
C MET A 278 -22.92 -12.45 -7.34
N ALA A 279 -24.08 -12.89 -6.86
CA ALA A 279 -24.77 -12.18 -5.78
C ALA A 279 -23.95 -12.20 -4.48
N ASP A 280 -23.32 -13.33 -4.13
CA ASP A 280 -22.43 -13.43 -2.98
C ASP A 280 -21.20 -12.52 -3.14
N VAL A 281 -20.58 -12.50 -4.33
CA VAL A 281 -19.47 -11.58 -4.65
C VAL A 281 -19.86 -10.11 -4.44
N LEU A 282 -21.04 -9.70 -4.92
CA LEU A 282 -21.54 -8.33 -4.73
C LEU A 282 -21.73 -7.98 -3.26
N ILE A 283 -22.26 -8.90 -2.45
CA ILE A 283 -22.43 -8.70 -1.01
C ILE A 283 -21.09 -8.48 -0.33
N GLU A 284 -20.08 -9.30 -0.65
CA GLU A 284 -18.74 -9.17 -0.05
C GLU A 284 -18.07 -7.84 -0.42
N ILE A 285 -18.21 -7.38 -1.67
CA ILE A 285 -17.67 -6.08 -2.12
C ILE A 285 -18.34 -4.92 -1.34
N GLU A 286 -19.66 -4.94 -1.19
CA GLU A 286 -20.37 -3.88 -0.46
C GLU A 286 -20.08 -3.88 1.04
N GLN A 287 -19.89 -5.05 1.66
CA GLN A 287 -19.43 -5.13 3.04
C GLN A 287 -18.01 -4.56 3.18
N MET A 288 -17.11 -4.90 2.24
CA MET A 288 -15.75 -4.36 2.21
C MET A 288 -15.74 -2.84 2.07
N ARG A 289 -16.53 -2.28 1.16
CA ARG A 289 -16.70 -0.83 0.98
C ARG A 289 -17.15 -0.15 2.27
N SER A 290 -18.16 -0.70 2.93
CA SER A 290 -18.68 -0.15 4.19
C SER A 290 -17.64 -0.19 5.31
N SER A 291 -16.86 -1.26 5.40
CA SER A 291 -15.79 -1.41 6.40
C SER A 291 -14.63 -0.45 6.12
N LEU A 292 -14.27 -0.24 4.86
CA LEU A 292 -13.23 0.70 4.44
C LEU A 292 -13.61 2.15 4.78
N ILE A 293 -14.84 2.57 4.50
CA ILE A 293 -15.34 3.90 4.87
C ILE A 293 -15.24 4.10 6.40
N ASN A 294 -15.61 3.08 7.19
CA ASN A 294 -15.47 3.14 8.63
C ASN A 294 -14.00 3.26 9.08
N ALA A 295 -13.09 2.51 8.46
CA ALA A 295 -11.66 2.56 8.79
C ALA A 295 -11.05 3.92 8.40
N ALA A 296 -11.34 4.42 7.20
CA ALA A 296 -10.90 5.74 6.72
C ALA A 296 -11.36 6.87 7.65
N GLY A 297 -12.64 6.87 8.03
CA GLY A 297 -13.21 7.87 8.95
C GLY A 297 -12.69 7.80 10.40
N ASN A 298 -11.96 6.73 10.77
CA ASN A 298 -11.37 6.58 12.11
C ASN A 298 -9.83 6.69 12.12
N LEU A 299 -9.17 7.04 11.02
CA LEU A 299 -7.70 7.16 10.97
C LEU A 299 -7.13 8.16 12.00
N GLU A 300 -7.82 9.26 12.23
CA GLU A 300 -7.40 10.28 13.20
C GLU A 300 -8.09 10.11 14.58
N ALA A 301 -8.84 9.02 14.79
CA ALA A 301 -9.40 8.70 16.09
C ALA A 301 -8.30 8.32 17.10
N GLU A 302 -8.69 8.23 18.38
CA GLU A 302 -7.80 7.71 19.41
C GLU A 302 -7.32 6.30 19.09
N ARG A 303 -6.13 5.91 19.60
CA ARG A 303 -5.40 4.68 19.21
C ARG A 303 -6.29 3.43 19.20
N LYS A 304 -7.00 3.13 20.30
CA LYS A 304 -7.80 1.91 20.42
C LYS A 304 -8.86 1.84 19.30
N ARG A 305 -9.59 2.94 19.08
CA ARG A 305 -10.66 3.01 18.08
C ARG A 305 -10.13 2.92 16.66
N ARG A 306 -9.01 3.60 16.36
CA ARG A 306 -8.34 3.53 15.06
C ARG A 306 -7.90 2.09 14.74
N GLU A 307 -7.12 1.48 15.64
CA GLU A 307 -6.58 0.14 15.42
C GLU A 307 -7.67 -0.92 15.32
N TRP A 308 -8.74 -0.77 16.10
CA TRP A 308 -9.92 -1.65 16.03
C TRP A 308 -10.62 -1.56 14.67
N ALA A 309 -10.90 -0.36 14.16
CA ALA A 309 -11.56 -0.14 12.87
C ALA A 309 -10.70 -0.62 11.70
N VAL A 310 -9.39 -0.33 11.73
CA VAL A 310 -8.43 -0.73 10.71
C VAL A 310 -8.26 -2.26 10.69
N SER A 311 -8.17 -2.93 11.85
CA SER A 311 -8.04 -4.39 11.92
C SER A 311 -9.31 -5.09 11.42
N ALA A 312 -10.51 -4.57 11.74
CA ALA A 312 -11.76 -5.08 11.19
C ALA A 312 -11.79 -5.00 9.65
N CYS A 313 -11.35 -3.85 9.11
CA CYS A 313 -11.30 -3.63 7.67
C CYS A 313 -10.31 -4.59 6.98
N LYS A 314 -9.09 -4.74 7.51
CA LYS A 314 -8.06 -5.61 6.93
C LYS A 314 -8.45 -7.09 6.97
N THR A 315 -9.06 -7.56 8.08
CA THR A 315 -9.63 -8.91 8.18
C THR A 315 -10.68 -9.16 7.09
N LEU A 316 -11.57 -8.20 6.88
CA LEU A 316 -12.60 -8.33 5.85
C LEU A 316 -12.02 -8.26 4.45
N ALA A 317 -11.02 -7.38 4.21
CA ALA A 317 -10.34 -7.26 2.93
C ALA A 317 -9.68 -8.58 2.48
N GLY A 318 -8.98 -9.27 3.39
CA GLY A 318 -8.37 -10.56 3.08
C GLY A 318 -9.41 -11.65 2.81
N ARG A 319 -10.45 -11.75 3.64
CA ARG A 319 -11.52 -12.75 3.47
C ARG A 319 -12.34 -12.51 2.20
N ALA A 320 -12.89 -11.31 2.03
CA ALA A 320 -13.73 -10.96 0.89
C ALA A 320 -12.91 -10.93 -0.41
N GLY A 321 -11.69 -10.38 -0.36
CA GLY A 321 -10.77 -10.36 -1.49
C GLY A 321 -10.46 -11.74 -2.01
N ARG A 322 -10.13 -12.69 -1.13
CA ARG A 322 -9.90 -14.08 -1.50
C ARG A 322 -11.11 -14.70 -2.19
N GLN A 323 -12.32 -14.52 -1.62
CA GLN A 323 -13.53 -15.05 -2.21
C GLN A 323 -13.79 -14.47 -3.60
N VAL A 324 -13.65 -13.15 -3.79
CA VAL A 324 -13.84 -12.50 -5.09
C VAL A 324 -12.82 -12.99 -6.11
N ALA A 325 -11.54 -13.10 -5.73
CA ALA A 325 -10.47 -13.58 -6.59
C ALA A 325 -10.72 -15.04 -7.05
N GLU A 326 -11.05 -15.93 -6.11
CA GLU A 326 -11.33 -17.34 -6.37
C GLU A 326 -12.56 -17.52 -7.26
N GLU A 327 -13.65 -16.77 -7.01
CA GLU A 327 -14.87 -16.81 -7.82
C GLU A 327 -14.62 -16.29 -9.24
N ALA A 328 -13.87 -15.19 -9.38
CA ALA A 328 -13.51 -14.65 -10.68
C ALA A 328 -12.72 -15.67 -11.51
N ILE A 329 -11.66 -16.26 -10.95
CA ILE A 329 -10.88 -17.31 -11.63
C ILE A 329 -11.75 -18.54 -11.95
N GLN A 330 -12.57 -19.00 -11.01
CA GLN A 330 -13.42 -20.18 -11.19
C GLN A 330 -14.43 -20.00 -12.34
N ILE A 331 -15.07 -18.82 -12.44
CA ILE A 331 -16.07 -18.53 -13.47
C ILE A 331 -15.41 -18.39 -14.85
N HIS A 332 -14.20 -17.80 -14.93
CA HIS A 332 -13.43 -17.74 -16.18
C HIS A 332 -12.85 -19.11 -16.59
N GLY A 333 -12.66 -20.03 -15.62
CA GLY A 333 -12.05 -21.32 -15.85
C GLY A 333 -10.61 -21.21 -16.38
N GLY A 334 -10.23 -21.99 -17.38
CA GLY A 334 -8.88 -21.96 -17.95
C GLY A 334 -8.42 -20.60 -18.44
N MET A 335 -9.34 -19.77 -18.94
CA MET A 335 -9.01 -18.40 -19.37
C MET A 335 -8.51 -17.53 -18.21
N GLY A 336 -9.08 -17.68 -17.01
CA GLY A 336 -8.65 -16.94 -15.82
C GLY A 336 -7.23 -17.25 -15.35
N MET A 337 -6.65 -18.35 -15.84
CA MET A 337 -5.29 -18.78 -15.50
C MET A 337 -4.24 -18.39 -16.55
N THR A 338 -4.65 -17.81 -17.68
CA THR A 338 -3.72 -17.38 -18.73
C THR A 338 -3.10 -16.04 -18.39
N TRP A 339 -1.87 -15.83 -18.86
CA TRP A 339 -1.15 -14.56 -18.65
C TRP A 339 -1.78 -13.38 -19.40
N GLU A 340 -2.33 -13.66 -20.58
CA GLU A 340 -2.89 -12.66 -21.48
C GLU A 340 -4.23 -12.11 -20.98
N TYR A 341 -4.95 -12.87 -20.14
CA TYR A 341 -6.24 -12.41 -19.64
C TYR A 341 -6.10 -11.70 -18.29
N PRO A 342 -6.54 -10.42 -18.16
CA PRO A 342 -6.19 -9.59 -17.02
C PRO A 342 -6.69 -10.07 -15.65
N VAL A 343 -7.78 -10.84 -15.58
CA VAL A 343 -8.40 -11.23 -14.29
C VAL A 343 -7.44 -11.94 -13.34
N GLY A 344 -6.49 -12.73 -13.88
CA GLY A 344 -5.47 -13.41 -13.09
C GLY A 344 -4.50 -12.45 -12.38
N HIS A 345 -4.24 -11.28 -12.98
CA HIS A 345 -3.37 -10.26 -12.38
C HIS A 345 -4.08 -9.54 -11.23
N TYR A 346 -5.39 -9.26 -11.36
CA TYR A 346 -6.22 -8.75 -10.25
C TYR A 346 -6.26 -9.76 -9.10
N ALA A 347 -6.50 -11.04 -9.38
CA ALA A 347 -6.51 -12.08 -8.36
C ALA A 347 -5.17 -12.15 -7.60
N LYS A 348 -4.02 -12.10 -8.30
CA LYS A 348 -2.69 -12.07 -7.67
C LYS A 348 -2.53 -10.87 -6.74
N ARG A 349 -2.91 -9.65 -7.19
CA ARG A 349 -2.80 -8.45 -6.36
C ARG A 349 -3.66 -8.54 -5.11
N ILE A 350 -4.91 -8.95 -5.25
CA ILE A 350 -5.85 -9.12 -4.13
C ILE A 350 -5.28 -10.10 -3.09
N ILE A 351 -4.78 -11.25 -3.52
CA ILE A 351 -4.21 -12.27 -2.61
C ILE A 351 -2.91 -11.77 -1.96
N MET A 352 -2.01 -11.12 -2.73
CA MET A 352 -0.76 -10.59 -2.16
C MET A 352 -0.99 -9.47 -1.16
N ALA A 353 -2.01 -8.65 -1.36
CA ALA A 353 -2.37 -7.59 -0.42
C ALA A 353 -2.77 -8.11 0.97
N ASP A 354 -3.28 -9.34 1.07
CA ASP A 354 -3.57 -9.95 2.38
C ASP A 354 -2.29 -10.13 3.21
N HIS A 355 -1.16 -10.41 2.58
CA HIS A 355 0.12 -10.63 3.27
C HIS A 355 0.91 -9.36 3.60
N LEU A 356 0.44 -8.18 3.17
CA LEU A 356 1.08 -6.90 3.49
C LEU A 356 0.47 -6.29 4.76
N PHE A 357 1.31 -5.80 5.66
CA PHE A 357 0.92 -5.12 6.91
C PHE A 357 0.06 -5.96 7.89
N GLY A 358 0.19 -7.26 7.85
CA GLY A 358 -0.62 -8.21 8.63
C GLY A 358 -1.67 -8.92 7.77
N ASP A 359 -1.78 -10.23 7.93
CA ASP A 359 -2.77 -11.05 7.25
C ASP A 359 -4.14 -11.05 7.98
N THR A 360 -5.10 -11.74 7.37
CA THR A 360 -6.47 -11.90 7.90
C THR A 360 -6.46 -12.39 9.36
N ASP A 361 -5.65 -13.39 9.68
CA ASP A 361 -5.63 -14.00 11.02
C ASP A 361 -4.99 -13.06 12.05
N HIS A 362 -3.86 -12.42 11.70
CA HIS A 362 -3.21 -11.42 12.54
C HIS A 362 -4.17 -10.26 12.90
N HIS A 363 -4.90 -9.72 11.93
CA HIS A 363 -5.83 -8.63 12.20
C HIS A 363 -7.09 -9.08 12.92
N LEU A 364 -7.54 -10.32 12.74
CA LEU A 364 -8.62 -10.89 13.53
C LEU A 364 -8.24 -11.00 15.02
N GLU A 365 -7.03 -11.50 15.30
CA GLU A 365 -6.51 -11.56 16.68
C GLU A 365 -6.38 -10.17 17.30
N ARG A 366 -5.83 -9.17 16.56
CA ARG A 366 -5.78 -7.78 17.02
C ARG A 366 -7.17 -7.20 17.29
N PHE A 367 -8.12 -7.43 16.40
CA PHE A 367 -9.50 -6.96 16.58
C PHE A 367 -10.12 -7.53 17.86
N ILE A 368 -9.96 -8.82 18.13
CA ILE A 368 -10.47 -9.49 19.35
C ILE A 368 -9.78 -8.92 20.61
N ALA A 369 -8.47 -8.73 20.56
CA ALA A 369 -7.71 -8.23 21.71
C ALA A 369 -8.05 -6.78 22.10
N MET A 370 -8.60 -5.99 21.18
CA MET A 370 -8.99 -4.59 21.41
C MET A 370 -10.48 -4.40 21.73
N GLY A 371 -11.30 -5.44 21.57
CA GLY A 371 -12.77 -5.44 21.78
C GLY A 371 -13.25 -5.43 23.21
#